data_e0ae6c360aa89769d0dbe19ca92948f0
#
_entry.id   e0ae6c360aa89769d0dbe19ca92948f0
#
_cell.length_a   1.000
_cell.length_b   1.000
_cell.length_c   1.000
_cell.angle_alpha   90.00
_cell.angle_beta   90.00
_cell.angle_gamma   90.00
#
_symmetry.space_group_name_H-M   'P 1'
#
loop_
_entity.id
_entity.type
_entity.pdbx_description
1 polymer ?
#
loop_
_entity_poly.entity_id
_entity_poly.type
_entity_poly.pdbx_seq_one_letter_code
_entity_poly.pdbx_strand_id
1 'polypeptide(L)'
;MSATQPGVEQRIVESDDVIAAMLESASIPTLMMSIVHLTGRTDILRGAIRPKTPLMGEVQGYLDEKEKAVVRALALEALKAYRDNGCVLPPAPDAATIHEMMNFMVGETVPDDYVPMMMEEMSLVARDSEAGSAVADIPASVRKDFQVLIIGAGMSGLLAAVRLQELGIPYVIIEKSASVGGTWHENRYPGCRVDIASHFYSYSFEPSHEWTQLYAKRDELWAYFKRFAEKHGVLQHIQFNTEVTAATWDEGNATWNVELRGPDGTATSRTANALISAVGQLNRPSTPQIPGQAAFKGEVMHSAEWRSDVSLVGKRVAVIGTGASAFQLVPEVAKEAAQLFVFQRSPVWMLPNP
;
A
#
# COMPACT_ATOMS: atom_id res chain seq x y z
N MET A 1 3.19 -27.91 -11.45
CA MET A 1 4.27 -27.80 -10.49
C MET A 1 3.80 -26.84 -9.40
N SER A 2 3.65 -27.32 -8.17
CA SER A 2 3.18 -26.52 -7.03
C SER A 2 4.10 -25.31 -6.83
N ALA A 3 3.57 -24.11 -6.94
CA ALA A 3 4.26 -22.87 -6.59
C ALA A 3 4.40 -22.84 -5.06
N THR A 4 5.54 -23.30 -4.56
CA THR A 4 5.95 -23.04 -3.19
C THR A 4 6.21 -21.54 -3.07
N GLN A 5 5.35 -20.86 -2.33
CA GLN A 5 5.63 -19.50 -1.87
C GLN A 5 6.96 -19.51 -1.11
N PRO A 6 7.86 -18.55 -1.33
CA PRO A 6 8.97 -18.28 -0.43
C PRO A 6 8.44 -17.49 0.77
N GLY A 7 7.59 -18.11 1.58
CA GLY A 7 7.25 -17.63 2.90
C GLY A 7 8.29 -18.19 3.85
N VAL A 8 8.98 -17.33 4.57
CA VAL A 8 9.62 -17.73 5.82
C VAL A 8 8.55 -18.45 6.61
N GLU A 9 8.74 -19.74 6.90
CA GLU A 9 7.92 -20.49 7.84
C GLU A 9 8.08 -19.83 9.22
N GLN A 10 7.31 -18.78 9.47
CA GLN A 10 7.20 -18.18 10.80
C GLN A 10 6.33 -19.14 11.62
N ARG A 11 7.00 -20.07 12.31
CA ARG A 11 6.33 -20.92 13.28
C ARG A 11 5.91 -20.06 14.47
N ILE A 12 4.68 -20.24 14.91
CA ILE A 12 4.24 -19.70 16.20
C ILE A 12 5.05 -20.41 17.28
N VAL A 13 5.78 -19.63 18.09
CA VAL A 13 6.62 -20.12 19.19
C VAL A 13 6.18 -19.55 20.53
N GLU A 14 5.23 -18.64 20.51
CA GLU A 14 4.73 -17.91 21.66
C GLU A 14 3.99 -18.84 22.63
N SER A 15 4.07 -18.51 23.93
CA SER A 15 3.30 -19.20 24.97
C SER A 15 1.81 -18.87 24.88
N ASP A 16 0.98 -19.70 25.48
CA ASP A 16 -0.48 -19.51 25.52
C ASP A 16 -0.86 -18.13 26.10
N ASP A 17 -0.16 -17.68 27.14
CA ASP A 17 -0.43 -16.36 27.77
C ASP A 17 -0.11 -15.21 26.81
N VAL A 18 0.96 -15.31 26.02
CA VAL A 18 1.32 -14.31 25.03
C VAL A 18 0.29 -14.27 23.91
N ILE A 19 -0.12 -15.44 23.38
CA ILE A 19 -1.16 -15.52 22.37
C ILE A 19 -2.47 -14.94 22.89
N ALA A 20 -2.88 -15.29 24.10
CA ALA A 20 -4.09 -14.76 24.73
C ALA A 20 -4.05 -13.22 24.86
N ALA A 21 -2.92 -12.68 25.30
CA ALA A 21 -2.75 -11.22 25.40
C ALA A 21 -2.83 -10.50 24.04
N MET A 22 -2.28 -11.10 22.98
CA MET A 22 -2.38 -10.56 21.63
C MET A 22 -3.82 -10.55 21.10
N LEU A 23 -4.63 -11.56 21.45
CA LEU A 23 -6.02 -11.65 21.04
C LEU A 23 -6.91 -10.57 21.65
N GLU A 24 -6.51 -9.91 22.74
CA GLU A 24 -7.29 -8.83 23.34
C GLU A 24 -7.45 -7.61 22.43
N SER A 25 -6.46 -7.32 21.61
CA SER A 25 -6.49 -6.22 20.65
C SER A 25 -6.94 -6.62 19.23
N ALA A 26 -7.11 -7.92 18.98
CA ALA A 26 -7.44 -8.41 17.65
C ALA A 26 -8.91 -8.09 17.26
N SER A 27 -9.12 -7.83 15.98
CA SER A 27 -10.46 -7.66 15.41
C SER A 27 -11.27 -8.95 15.48
N ILE A 28 -12.40 -8.94 16.14
CA ILE A 28 -13.25 -10.14 16.33
C ILE A 28 -13.76 -10.70 14.99
N PRO A 29 -14.27 -9.89 14.04
CA PRO A 29 -14.68 -10.41 12.74
C PRO A 29 -13.52 -11.12 12.01
N THR A 30 -12.31 -10.53 12.07
CA THR A 30 -11.12 -11.13 11.46
C THR A 30 -10.72 -12.43 12.14
N LEU A 31 -10.80 -12.51 13.48
CA LEU A 31 -10.55 -13.75 14.21
C LEU A 31 -11.51 -14.87 13.79
N MET A 32 -12.79 -14.56 13.57
CA MET A 32 -13.78 -15.56 13.12
C MET A 32 -13.38 -16.14 11.76
N MET A 33 -12.91 -15.30 10.82
CA MET A 33 -12.38 -15.78 9.53
C MET A 33 -11.11 -16.62 9.70
N SER A 34 -10.21 -16.18 10.58
CA SER A 34 -8.98 -16.91 10.89
C SER A 34 -9.28 -18.29 11.49
N ILE A 35 -10.28 -18.41 12.36
CA ILE A 35 -10.71 -19.72 12.92
C ILE A 35 -11.15 -20.65 11.80
N VAL A 36 -11.98 -20.17 10.85
CA VAL A 36 -12.40 -20.99 9.69
C VAL A 36 -11.18 -21.48 8.92
N HIS A 37 -10.24 -20.57 8.63
CA HIS A 37 -9.04 -20.90 7.85
C HIS A 37 -8.10 -21.86 8.59
N LEU A 38 -7.90 -21.69 9.90
CA LEU A 38 -7.02 -22.52 10.72
C LEU A 38 -7.59 -23.92 11.02
N THR A 39 -8.90 -24.06 11.05
CA THR A 39 -9.58 -25.28 11.52
C THR A 39 -10.43 -26.00 10.48
N GLY A 40 -10.77 -25.34 9.39
CA GLY A 40 -11.76 -25.82 8.41
C GLY A 40 -13.22 -25.81 8.91
N ARG A 41 -13.48 -25.29 10.12
CA ARG A 41 -14.82 -25.27 10.73
C ARG A 41 -15.64 -24.11 10.18
N THR A 42 -16.76 -24.43 9.52
CA THR A 42 -17.71 -23.44 8.99
C THR A 42 -18.92 -23.22 9.90
N ASP A 43 -19.08 -23.99 10.96
CA ASP A 43 -20.19 -23.86 11.91
C ASP A 43 -20.25 -22.50 12.60
N ILE A 44 -19.08 -21.87 12.81
CA ILE A 44 -18.98 -20.51 13.37
C ILE A 44 -19.68 -19.46 12.47
N LEU A 45 -19.70 -19.68 11.15
CA LEU A 45 -20.39 -18.79 10.19
C LEU A 45 -21.92 -18.85 10.29
N ARG A 46 -22.45 -19.90 10.94
CA ARG A 46 -23.88 -20.15 11.09
C ARG A 46 -24.34 -20.04 12.55
N GLY A 47 -23.41 -19.69 13.45
CA GLY A 47 -23.66 -19.50 14.87
C GLY A 47 -24.48 -18.24 15.20
N ALA A 48 -24.71 -18.01 16.50
CA ALA A 48 -25.47 -16.87 17.00
C ALA A 48 -24.68 -15.56 16.98
N ILE A 49 -23.35 -15.62 17.08
CA ILE A 49 -22.48 -14.43 17.07
C ILE A 49 -22.35 -13.92 15.63
N ARG A 50 -22.88 -12.72 15.40
CA ARG A 50 -22.92 -12.08 14.08
C ARG A 50 -22.35 -10.68 14.16
N PRO A 51 -21.15 -10.44 13.67
CA PRO A 51 -20.64 -9.09 13.50
C PRO A 51 -21.58 -8.28 12.59
N LYS A 52 -21.77 -7.02 12.93
CA LYS A 52 -22.49 -6.08 12.07
C LYS A 52 -21.46 -5.33 11.23
N THR A 53 -21.87 -4.95 10.02
CA THR A 53 -21.05 -4.12 9.14
C THR A 53 -20.63 -2.84 9.86
N PRO A 54 -19.33 -2.55 9.96
CA PRO A 54 -18.86 -1.41 10.75
C PRO A 54 -19.26 -0.09 10.08
N LEU A 55 -19.76 0.83 10.89
CA LEU A 55 -19.66 2.25 10.57
C LEU A 55 -18.22 2.67 10.82
N MET A 56 -17.71 3.67 10.11
CA MET A 56 -16.31 4.10 10.19
C MET A 56 -15.77 4.13 11.64
N GLY A 57 -14.63 3.46 11.86
CA GLY A 57 -13.91 3.45 13.14
C GLY A 57 -14.29 2.31 14.10
N GLU A 58 -15.34 1.56 13.84
CA GLU A 58 -15.68 0.38 14.64
C GLU A 58 -15.10 -0.88 13.97
N VAL A 59 -14.24 -1.62 14.67
CA VAL A 59 -13.53 -2.80 14.13
C VAL A 59 -13.87 -4.11 14.84
N GLN A 60 -14.75 -4.07 15.86
CA GLN A 60 -15.10 -5.23 16.69
C GLN A 60 -16.47 -5.84 16.34
N GLY A 61 -17.13 -5.33 15.27
CA GLY A 61 -18.39 -5.86 14.77
C GLY A 61 -19.59 -5.55 15.66
N TYR A 62 -19.52 -4.52 16.51
CA TYR A 62 -20.56 -4.14 17.49
C TYR A 62 -20.98 -5.28 18.42
N LEU A 63 -20.06 -6.21 18.74
CA LEU A 63 -20.29 -7.33 19.64
C LEU A 63 -20.10 -6.91 21.09
N ASP A 64 -20.86 -7.53 21.98
CA ASP A 64 -20.67 -7.32 23.42
C ASP A 64 -19.45 -8.07 23.96
N GLU A 65 -19.02 -7.75 25.20
CA GLU A 65 -17.81 -8.34 25.78
C GLU A 65 -17.94 -9.87 26.01
N LYS A 66 -19.13 -10.41 26.17
CA LYS A 66 -19.32 -11.86 26.32
C LYS A 66 -19.14 -12.55 24.97
N GLU A 67 -19.69 -11.99 23.91
CA GLU A 67 -19.52 -12.49 22.53
C GLU A 67 -18.04 -12.43 22.11
N LYS A 68 -17.36 -11.32 22.38
CA LYS A 68 -15.92 -11.16 22.14
C LYS A 68 -15.11 -12.20 22.90
N ALA A 69 -15.40 -12.41 24.18
CA ALA A 69 -14.70 -13.40 24.98
C ALA A 69 -14.87 -14.83 24.43
N VAL A 70 -16.05 -15.20 23.94
CA VAL A 70 -16.28 -16.48 23.29
C VAL A 70 -15.43 -16.65 22.05
N VAL A 71 -15.39 -15.64 21.17
CA VAL A 71 -14.59 -15.71 19.93
C VAL A 71 -13.10 -15.76 20.24
N ARG A 72 -12.60 -14.95 21.19
CA ARG A 72 -11.21 -14.98 21.65
C ARG A 72 -10.79 -16.35 22.20
N ALA A 73 -11.65 -16.99 22.98
CA ALA A 73 -11.40 -18.32 23.50
C ALA A 73 -11.31 -19.37 22.35
N LEU A 74 -12.21 -19.32 21.39
CA LEU A 74 -12.17 -20.18 20.20
C LEU A 74 -10.90 -19.94 19.36
N ALA A 75 -10.52 -18.68 19.20
CA ALA A 75 -9.31 -18.30 18.47
C ALA A 75 -8.03 -18.78 19.18
N LEU A 76 -7.98 -18.67 20.53
CA LEU A 76 -6.87 -19.19 21.32
C LEU A 76 -6.70 -20.69 21.14
N GLU A 77 -7.78 -21.46 21.24
CA GLU A 77 -7.74 -22.90 21.03
C GLU A 77 -7.31 -23.26 19.60
N ALA A 78 -7.82 -22.54 18.59
CA ALA A 78 -7.43 -22.77 17.19
C ALA A 78 -5.94 -22.49 16.96
N LEU A 79 -5.42 -21.37 17.50
CA LEU A 79 -4.01 -21.00 17.37
C LEU A 79 -3.07 -21.97 18.11
N LYS A 80 -3.47 -22.41 19.31
CA LYS A 80 -2.72 -23.44 20.06
C LYS A 80 -2.65 -24.76 19.26
N ALA A 81 -3.78 -25.23 18.77
CA ALA A 81 -3.83 -26.44 17.95
C ALA A 81 -2.97 -26.31 16.67
N TYR A 82 -3.03 -25.16 16.01
CA TYR A 82 -2.20 -24.85 14.83
C TYR A 82 -0.71 -24.81 15.17
N ARG A 83 -0.30 -24.15 16.25
CA ARG A 83 1.08 -24.14 16.75
C ARG A 83 1.58 -25.56 17.05
N ASP A 84 0.78 -26.30 17.82
CA ASP A 84 1.17 -27.61 18.37
C ASP A 84 1.20 -28.70 17.29
N ASN A 85 0.50 -28.51 16.17
CA ASN A 85 0.61 -29.40 15.00
C ASN A 85 1.75 -29.04 14.04
N GLY A 86 2.64 -28.09 14.43
CA GLY A 86 3.76 -27.63 13.61
C GLY A 86 3.39 -26.60 12.57
N CYS A 87 2.31 -25.84 12.79
CA CYS A 87 1.78 -24.81 11.91
C CYS A 87 1.32 -25.34 10.54
N VAL A 88 0.73 -26.54 10.54
CA VAL A 88 0.16 -27.15 9.34
C VAL A 88 -1.31 -26.74 9.20
N LEU A 89 -1.64 -26.09 8.10
CA LEU A 89 -3.01 -25.70 7.76
C LEU A 89 -3.83 -26.92 7.30
N PRO A 90 -5.16 -26.92 7.53
CA PRO A 90 -6.06 -27.87 6.90
C PRO A 90 -6.13 -27.60 5.37
N PRO A 91 -6.81 -28.46 4.59
CA PRO A 91 -7.08 -28.16 3.19
C PRO A 91 -7.69 -26.77 3.02
N ALA A 92 -7.25 -26.05 1.97
CA ALA A 92 -7.75 -24.73 1.68
C ALA A 92 -9.28 -24.72 1.52
N PRO A 93 -9.96 -23.66 1.98
CA PRO A 93 -11.40 -23.49 1.75
C PRO A 93 -11.71 -23.52 0.25
N ASP A 94 -12.80 -24.18 -0.12
CA ASP A 94 -13.31 -24.16 -1.49
C ASP A 94 -14.07 -22.85 -1.79
N ALA A 95 -14.43 -22.65 -3.06
CA ALA A 95 -15.11 -21.45 -3.53
C ALA A 95 -16.44 -21.19 -2.79
N ALA A 96 -17.18 -22.24 -2.44
CA ALA A 96 -18.46 -22.11 -1.73
C ALA A 96 -18.23 -21.64 -0.28
N THR A 97 -17.22 -22.17 0.38
CA THR A 97 -16.80 -21.75 1.73
C THR A 97 -16.31 -20.28 1.71
N ILE A 98 -15.49 -19.91 0.73
CA ILE A 98 -15.04 -18.52 0.56
C ILE A 98 -16.24 -17.58 0.37
N HIS A 99 -17.19 -17.95 -0.48
CA HIS A 99 -18.40 -17.15 -0.68
C HIS A 99 -19.21 -17.00 0.62
N GLU A 100 -19.36 -18.08 1.41
CA GLU A 100 -20.02 -18.02 2.73
C GLU A 100 -19.28 -17.09 3.70
N MET A 101 -17.93 -17.14 3.72
CA MET A 101 -17.11 -16.23 4.52
C MET A 101 -17.28 -14.76 4.09
N MET A 102 -17.30 -14.50 2.79
CA MET A 102 -17.55 -13.14 2.26
C MET A 102 -18.91 -12.62 2.67
N ASN A 103 -19.98 -13.39 2.47
CA ASN A 103 -21.32 -13.04 2.89
C ASN A 103 -21.42 -12.76 4.40
N PHE A 104 -20.72 -13.56 5.19
CA PHE A 104 -20.67 -13.38 6.64
C PHE A 104 -20.00 -12.05 7.03
N MET A 105 -18.87 -11.71 6.40
CA MET A 105 -18.11 -10.49 6.70
C MET A 105 -18.83 -9.21 6.26
N VAL A 106 -19.48 -9.26 5.10
CA VAL A 106 -20.21 -8.10 4.53
C VAL A 106 -21.58 -7.94 5.18
N GLY A 107 -22.18 -9.05 5.66
CA GLY A 107 -23.55 -9.06 6.20
C GLY A 107 -24.65 -9.05 5.13
N GLU A 108 -24.27 -9.17 3.85
CA GLU A 108 -25.14 -9.18 2.68
C GLU A 108 -24.67 -10.27 1.71
N THR A 109 -25.52 -10.59 0.72
CA THR A 109 -25.13 -11.53 -0.34
C THR A 109 -24.15 -10.85 -1.30
N VAL A 110 -22.92 -11.32 -1.34
CA VAL A 110 -21.89 -10.87 -2.28
C VAL A 110 -22.11 -11.59 -3.62
N PRO A 111 -22.04 -10.88 -4.77
CA PRO A 111 -22.13 -11.54 -6.07
C PRO A 111 -21.01 -12.57 -6.28
N ASP A 112 -21.36 -13.69 -6.94
CA ASP A 112 -20.43 -14.81 -7.20
C ASP A 112 -19.16 -14.38 -7.96
N ASP A 113 -19.25 -13.35 -8.79
CA ASP A 113 -18.16 -12.80 -9.59
C ASP A 113 -16.96 -12.32 -8.74
N TYR A 114 -17.17 -12.03 -7.46
CA TYR A 114 -16.09 -11.63 -6.53
C TYR A 114 -15.31 -12.81 -5.95
N VAL A 115 -15.86 -14.04 -6.01
CA VAL A 115 -15.22 -15.21 -5.40
C VAL A 115 -13.86 -15.54 -6.05
N PRO A 116 -13.71 -15.56 -7.39
CA PRO A 116 -12.41 -15.81 -8.01
C PRO A 116 -11.36 -14.78 -7.58
N MET A 117 -11.71 -13.49 -7.54
CA MET A 117 -10.82 -12.43 -7.08
C MET A 117 -10.37 -12.68 -5.62
N MET A 118 -11.30 -13.01 -4.73
CA MET A 118 -10.97 -13.28 -3.32
C MET A 118 -10.05 -14.50 -3.17
N MET A 119 -10.26 -15.56 -3.95
CA MET A 119 -9.40 -16.73 -3.94
C MET A 119 -7.97 -16.41 -4.41
N GLU A 120 -7.82 -15.53 -5.39
CA GLU A 120 -6.51 -15.01 -5.81
C GLU A 120 -5.86 -14.17 -4.71
N GLU A 121 -6.59 -13.23 -4.10
CA GLU A 121 -6.08 -12.39 -3.03
C GLU A 121 -5.65 -13.19 -1.79
N MET A 122 -6.35 -14.28 -1.48
CA MET A 122 -5.97 -15.22 -0.42
C MET A 122 -4.86 -16.19 -0.85
N SER A 123 -4.34 -16.09 -2.07
CA SER A 123 -3.34 -17.00 -2.63
C SER A 123 -3.75 -18.48 -2.64
N LEU A 124 -5.05 -18.76 -2.72
CA LEU A 124 -5.61 -20.11 -2.83
C LEU A 124 -5.55 -20.64 -4.27
N VAL A 125 -5.50 -19.77 -5.24
CA VAL A 125 -5.27 -20.07 -6.65
C VAL A 125 -4.13 -19.21 -7.19
N ALA A 126 -3.60 -19.57 -8.34
CA ALA A 126 -2.54 -18.79 -8.98
C ALA A 126 -3.07 -17.42 -9.39
N ARG A 127 -2.35 -16.38 -9.01
CA ARG A 127 -2.66 -14.99 -9.37
C ARG A 127 -2.40 -14.77 -10.87
N ASP A 128 -3.29 -13.98 -11.49
CA ASP A 128 -3.16 -13.59 -12.92
C ASP A 128 -2.93 -14.78 -13.86
N SER A 129 -3.57 -15.94 -13.55
CA SER A 129 -3.37 -17.20 -14.29
C SER A 129 -3.66 -17.08 -15.79
N GLU A 130 -4.65 -16.25 -16.17
CA GLU A 130 -5.00 -16.01 -17.57
C GLU A 130 -3.92 -15.17 -18.28
N ALA A 131 -3.45 -14.08 -17.66
CA ALA A 131 -2.38 -13.25 -18.21
C ALA A 131 -1.06 -14.04 -18.32
N GLY A 132 -0.74 -14.84 -17.30
CA GLY A 132 0.43 -15.71 -17.29
C GLY A 132 0.39 -16.76 -18.41
N SER A 133 -0.76 -17.37 -18.67
CA SER A 133 -0.93 -18.35 -19.76
C SER A 133 -0.81 -17.72 -21.14
N ALA A 134 -1.44 -16.55 -21.36
CA ALA A 134 -1.36 -15.85 -22.65
C ALA A 134 0.09 -15.43 -23.00
N VAL A 135 0.89 -15.03 -22.01
CA VAL A 135 2.29 -14.66 -22.22
C VAL A 135 3.19 -15.88 -22.35
N ALA A 136 2.86 -17.00 -21.69
CA ALA A 136 3.64 -18.25 -21.78
C ALA A 136 3.72 -18.80 -23.21
N ASP A 137 2.70 -18.55 -24.03
CA ASP A 137 2.65 -18.96 -25.44
C ASP A 137 3.56 -18.12 -26.34
N ILE A 138 4.04 -16.97 -25.88
CA ILE A 138 4.97 -16.12 -26.62
C ILE A 138 6.40 -16.66 -26.44
N PRO A 139 7.14 -16.95 -27.53
CA PRO A 139 8.52 -17.44 -27.41
C PRO A 139 9.40 -16.53 -26.55
N ALA A 140 10.24 -17.11 -25.70
CA ALA A 140 11.11 -16.36 -24.79
C ALA A 140 12.06 -15.39 -25.54
N SER A 141 12.46 -15.73 -26.78
CA SER A 141 13.26 -14.83 -27.64
C SER A 141 12.50 -13.54 -27.96
N VAL A 142 11.21 -13.65 -28.34
CA VAL A 142 10.36 -12.49 -28.63
C VAL A 142 10.17 -11.63 -27.38
N ARG A 143 9.91 -12.26 -26.22
CA ARG A 143 9.75 -11.53 -24.95
C ARG A 143 11.01 -10.76 -24.56
N LYS A 144 12.20 -11.34 -24.75
CA LYS A 144 13.49 -10.70 -24.43
C LYS A 144 13.79 -9.47 -25.29
N ASP A 145 13.29 -9.43 -26.50
CA ASP A 145 13.47 -8.30 -27.41
C ASP A 145 12.43 -7.18 -27.19
N PHE A 146 11.38 -7.46 -26.42
CA PHE A 146 10.33 -6.49 -26.08
C PHE A 146 10.71 -5.68 -24.84
N GLN A 147 11.14 -4.44 -25.06
CA GLN A 147 11.60 -3.55 -23.99
C GLN A 147 10.48 -2.67 -23.48
N VAL A 148 10.29 -2.66 -22.14
CA VAL A 148 9.32 -1.79 -21.48
C VAL A 148 10.06 -0.69 -20.70
N LEU A 149 9.63 0.56 -20.86
CA LEU A 149 10.10 1.67 -20.05
C LEU A 149 9.00 2.11 -19.08
N ILE A 150 9.33 2.17 -17.79
CA ILE A 150 8.42 2.62 -16.74
C ILE A 150 8.87 4.00 -16.26
N ILE A 151 7.95 4.96 -16.20
CA ILE A 151 8.23 6.31 -15.70
C ILE A 151 7.78 6.40 -14.24
N GLY A 152 8.76 6.49 -13.31
CA GLY A 152 8.53 6.63 -11.88
C GLY A 152 8.69 5.34 -11.08
N ALA A 153 9.40 5.43 -9.96
CA ALA A 153 9.65 4.33 -9.01
C ALA A 153 8.81 4.46 -7.72
N GLY A 154 7.59 4.97 -7.84
CA GLY A 154 6.57 4.93 -6.79
C GLY A 154 5.89 3.56 -6.73
N MET A 155 4.82 3.45 -5.92
CA MET A 155 4.05 2.21 -5.73
C MET A 155 3.72 1.52 -7.07
N SER A 156 3.15 2.24 -8.02
CA SER A 156 2.71 1.67 -9.31
C SER A 156 3.87 1.19 -10.17
N GLY A 157 4.99 1.93 -10.21
CA GLY A 157 6.16 1.55 -11.00
C GLY A 157 6.86 0.31 -10.44
N LEU A 158 6.96 0.20 -9.12
CA LEU A 158 7.52 -0.98 -8.45
C LEU A 158 6.64 -2.22 -8.68
N LEU A 159 5.31 -2.06 -8.62
CA LEU A 159 4.38 -3.15 -8.95
C LEU A 159 4.54 -3.61 -10.40
N ALA A 160 4.53 -2.66 -11.34
CA ALA A 160 4.70 -2.97 -12.77
C ALA A 160 6.01 -3.74 -13.03
N ALA A 161 7.09 -3.34 -12.36
CA ALA A 161 8.38 -4.02 -12.47
C ALA A 161 8.29 -5.49 -12.04
N VAL A 162 7.69 -5.78 -10.89
CA VAL A 162 7.54 -7.16 -10.40
C VAL A 162 6.70 -7.99 -11.38
N ARG A 163 5.59 -7.44 -11.88
CA ARG A 163 4.75 -8.13 -12.87
C ARG A 163 5.47 -8.43 -14.18
N LEU A 164 6.27 -7.49 -14.67
CA LEU A 164 7.09 -7.73 -15.86
C LEU A 164 8.17 -8.78 -15.62
N GLN A 165 8.77 -8.84 -14.44
CA GLN A 165 9.72 -9.89 -14.05
C GLN A 165 9.05 -11.28 -14.07
N GLU A 166 7.86 -11.40 -13.47
CA GLU A 166 7.08 -12.65 -13.47
C GLU A 166 6.76 -13.14 -14.89
N LEU A 167 6.51 -12.22 -15.82
CA LEU A 167 6.26 -12.50 -17.22
C LEU A 167 7.54 -12.69 -18.06
N GLY A 168 8.72 -12.46 -17.48
CA GLY A 168 10.00 -12.54 -18.19
C GLY A 168 10.18 -11.49 -19.26
N ILE A 169 9.57 -10.31 -19.11
CA ILE A 169 9.66 -9.16 -20.02
C ILE A 169 10.69 -8.16 -19.47
N PRO A 170 11.72 -7.80 -20.26
CA PRO A 170 12.71 -6.80 -19.85
C PRO A 170 12.12 -5.41 -19.67
N TYR A 171 12.59 -4.73 -18.65
CA TYR A 171 12.15 -3.37 -18.34
C TYR A 171 13.28 -2.50 -17.78
N VAL A 172 13.06 -1.20 -17.82
CA VAL A 172 13.84 -0.20 -17.09
C VAL A 172 12.88 0.80 -16.46
N ILE A 173 13.17 1.22 -15.24
CA ILE A 173 12.45 2.31 -14.57
C ILE A 173 13.32 3.57 -14.66
N ILE A 174 12.71 4.68 -15.05
CA ILE A 174 13.34 6.00 -15.00
C ILE A 174 12.71 6.77 -13.84
N GLU A 175 13.54 7.16 -12.86
CA GLU A 175 13.12 7.87 -11.65
C GLU A 175 13.87 9.18 -11.49
N LYS A 176 13.12 10.28 -11.36
CA LYS A 176 13.70 11.63 -11.20
C LYS A 176 14.38 11.83 -9.84
N SER A 177 13.92 11.12 -8.82
CA SER A 177 14.44 11.20 -7.46
C SER A 177 15.62 10.25 -7.23
N ALA A 178 16.31 10.41 -6.11
CA ALA A 178 17.44 9.58 -5.72
C ALA A 178 17.03 8.25 -5.04
N SER A 179 15.73 8.00 -4.87
CA SER A 179 15.23 6.81 -4.18
C SER A 179 13.85 6.41 -4.70
N VAL A 180 13.49 5.16 -4.43
CA VAL A 180 12.13 4.65 -4.62
C VAL A 180 11.15 5.23 -3.60
N GLY A 181 9.86 5.08 -3.87
CA GLY A 181 8.79 5.37 -2.93
C GLY A 181 7.88 6.52 -3.36
N GLY A 182 8.22 7.28 -4.40
CA GLY A 182 7.38 8.35 -4.96
C GLY A 182 6.88 9.32 -3.87
N THR A 183 5.57 9.41 -3.68
CA THR A 183 4.92 10.24 -2.66
C THR A 183 5.58 10.12 -1.28
N TRP A 184 5.95 8.92 -0.86
CA TRP A 184 6.52 8.65 0.47
C TRP A 184 8.01 8.98 0.58
N HIS A 185 8.69 9.10 -0.53
CA HIS A 185 10.04 9.65 -0.61
C HIS A 185 10.02 11.19 -0.64
N GLU A 186 9.13 11.76 -1.43
CA GLU A 186 9.10 13.21 -1.72
C GLU A 186 8.50 14.03 -0.58
N ASN A 187 7.34 13.62 -0.03
CA ASN A 187 6.65 14.39 1.00
C ASN A 187 7.28 14.20 2.37
N ARG A 188 7.86 15.27 2.92
CA ARG A 188 8.62 15.27 4.19
C ARG A 188 8.07 16.22 5.24
N TYR A 189 6.89 16.79 5.01
CA TYR A 189 6.26 17.69 5.98
C TYR A 189 5.91 16.94 7.27
N PRO A 190 5.96 17.62 8.43
CA PRO A 190 5.64 17.01 9.72
C PRO A 190 4.21 16.45 9.73
N GLY A 191 4.04 15.29 10.32
CA GLY A 191 2.76 14.60 10.38
C GLY A 191 2.35 13.83 9.13
N CYS A 192 3.16 13.84 8.06
CA CYS A 192 2.89 13.10 6.83
C CYS A 192 2.64 11.62 7.10
N ARG A 193 1.45 11.14 6.72
CA ARG A 193 0.99 9.76 6.95
C ARG A 193 -0.02 9.34 5.90
N VAL A 194 -0.30 8.03 5.85
CA VAL A 194 -1.42 7.52 5.07
C VAL A 194 -2.75 7.92 5.73
N ASP A 195 -3.79 8.06 4.94
CA ASP A 195 -5.15 8.45 5.34
C ASP A 195 -6.17 7.30 5.27
N ILE A 196 -5.68 6.09 4.99
CA ILE A 196 -6.41 4.82 5.12
C ILE A 196 -5.61 3.86 5.99
N ALA A 197 -6.25 2.81 6.49
CA ALA A 197 -5.58 1.82 7.33
C ALA A 197 -4.38 1.18 6.60
N SER A 198 -3.23 1.14 7.26
CA SER A 198 -1.95 0.70 6.69
C SER A 198 -1.99 -0.72 6.11
N HIS A 199 -2.85 -1.60 6.69
CA HIS A 199 -3.07 -2.96 6.18
C HIS A 199 -3.64 -3.00 4.76
N PHE A 200 -4.36 -1.95 4.34
CA PHE A 200 -4.87 -1.79 2.97
C PHE A 200 -3.92 -1.00 2.08
N TYR A 201 -2.99 -0.23 2.68
CA TYR A 201 -2.02 0.56 1.92
C TYR A 201 -0.70 -0.19 1.75
N SER A 202 -0.79 -1.40 1.24
CA SER A 202 0.32 -2.28 0.88
C SER A 202 -0.07 -3.08 -0.37
N TYR A 203 0.87 -3.79 -0.96
CA TYR A 203 0.51 -4.75 -2.01
C TYR A 203 -0.21 -5.94 -1.38
N SER A 204 -1.31 -6.40 -1.96
CA SER A 204 -2.11 -7.50 -1.43
C SER A 204 -1.33 -8.83 -1.36
N PHE A 205 -0.36 -9.01 -2.23
CA PHE A 205 0.54 -10.18 -2.24
C PHE A 205 1.82 -10.02 -1.38
N GLU A 206 2.02 -8.83 -0.79
CA GLU A 206 3.16 -8.52 0.06
C GLU A 206 2.70 -7.65 1.26
N PRO A 207 1.76 -8.15 2.09
CA PRO A 207 1.30 -7.41 3.25
C PRO A 207 2.44 -7.21 4.25
N SER A 208 2.41 -6.10 4.97
CA SER A 208 3.33 -5.86 6.09
C SER A 208 2.58 -6.00 7.41
N HIS A 209 3.24 -6.63 8.39
CA HIS A 209 2.73 -6.80 9.74
C HIS A 209 3.50 -5.94 10.77
N GLU A 210 4.40 -5.07 10.28
CA GLU A 210 5.29 -4.25 11.12
C GLU A 210 4.79 -2.81 11.31
N TRP A 211 3.53 -2.52 10.98
CA TRP A 211 2.96 -1.19 11.16
C TRP A 211 2.83 -0.86 12.64
N THR A 212 3.41 0.27 13.06
CA THR A 212 3.33 0.74 14.45
C THR A 212 2.03 1.49 14.77
N GLN A 213 1.29 1.89 13.72
CA GLN A 213 0.05 2.66 13.82
C GLN A 213 -0.94 2.21 12.74
N LEU A 214 -2.24 2.33 13.03
CA LEU A 214 -3.31 2.06 12.06
C LEU A 214 -3.14 2.91 10.79
N TYR A 215 -2.66 4.14 10.94
CA TYR A 215 -2.34 5.08 9.85
C TYR A 215 -0.84 5.39 9.91
N ALA A 216 -0.05 4.56 9.25
CA ALA A 216 1.40 4.61 9.31
C ALA A 216 1.97 5.95 8.83
N LYS A 217 3.03 6.39 9.50
CA LYS A 217 3.76 7.59 9.11
C LYS A 217 4.55 7.35 7.82
N ARG A 218 4.85 8.44 7.15
CA ARG A 218 5.64 8.49 5.92
C ARG A 218 6.88 7.59 5.94
N ASP A 219 7.64 7.58 7.03
CA ASP A 219 8.90 6.85 7.10
C ASP A 219 8.71 5.33 7.11
N GLU A 220 7.63 4.84 7.72
CA GLU A 220 7.28 3.42 7.70
C GLU A 220 6.86 2.97 6.29
N LEU A 221 6.05 3.78 5.61
CA LEU A 221 5.65 3.51 4.23
C LEU A 221 6.84 3.54 3.27
N TRP A 222 7.71 4.54 3.41
CA TRP A 222 8.92 4.60 2.61
C TRP A 222 9.85 3.41 2.87
N ALA A 223 10.01 2.99 4.12
CA ALA A 223 10.77 1.81 4.48
C ALA A 223 10.16 0.54 3.86
N TYR A 224 8.83 0.40 3.87
CA TYR A 224 8.13 -0.70 3.21
C TYR A 224 8.47 -0.78 1.71
N PHE A 225 8.35 0.33 0.95
CA PHE A 225 8.65 0.35 -0.47
C PHE A 225 10.13 0.10 -0.78
N LYS A 226 11.05 0.55 0.08
CA LYS A 226 12.47 0.23 -0.06
C LYS A 226 12.72 -1.27 0.10
N ARG A 227 12.21 -1.87 1.18
CA ARG A 227 12.34 -3.31 1.41
C ARG A 227 11.72 -4.13 0.28
N PHE A 228 10.55 -3.69 -0.22
CA PHE A 228 9.91 -4.31 -1.37
C PHE A 228 10.80 -4.30 -2.61
N ALA A 229 11.36 -3.14 -2.96
CA ALA A 229 12.22 -3.00 -4.13
C ALA A 229 13.52 -3.82 -4.01
N GLU A 230 14.10 -3.90 -2.81
CA GLU A 230 15.27 -4.72 -2.49
C GLU A 230 14.94 -6.21 -2.59
N LYS A 231 13.88 -6.67 -1.91
CA LYS A 231 13.45 -8.07 -1.87
C LYS A 231 13.19 -8.65 -3.26
N HIS A 232 12.54 -7.87 -4.12
CA HIS A 232 12.21 -8.28 -5.47
C HIS A 232 13.31 -7.95 -6.51
N GLY A 233 14.49 -7.45 -6.07
CA GLY A 233 15.61 -7.18 -6.97
C GLY A 233 15.31 -6.08 -8.01
N VAL A 234 14.38 -5.16 -7.74
CA VAL A 234 13.96 -4.12 -8.68
C VAL A 234 15.01 -3.02 -8.81
N LEU A 235 15.77 -2.74 -7.75
CA LEU A 235 16.70 -1.60 -7.67
C LEU A 235 17.71 -1.57 -8.81
N GLN A 236 18.21 -2.71 -9.24
CA GLN A 236 19.21 -2.82 -10.33
C GLN A 236 18.64 -2.42 -11.71
N HIS A 237 17.33 -2.31 -11.85
CA HIS A 237 16.63 -1.91 -13.07
C HIS A 237 16.17 -0.46 -13.06
N ILE A 238 16.57 0.32 -12.04
CA ILE A 238 16.16 1.73 -11.89
C ILE A 238 17.33 2.66 -12.25
N GLN A 239 17.04 3.59 -13.14
CA GLN A 239 17.93 4.73 -13.39
C GLN A 239 17.42 5.92 -12.58
N PHE A 240 18.06 6.16 -11.43
CA PHE A 240 17.73 7.27 -10.54
C PHE A 240 18.27 8.62 -11.05
N ASN A 241 17.78 9.71 -10.43
CA ASN A 241 18.18 11.10 -10.72
C ASN A 241 18.06 11.43 -12.21
N THR A 242 17.08 10.83 -12.89
CA THR A 242 16.87 11.00 -14.32
C THR A 242 15.41 11.31 -14.58
N GLU A 243 15.16 12.44 -15.20
CA GLU A 243 13.80 12.88 -15.54
C GLU A 243 13.46 12.50 -16.99
N VAL A 244 12.27 11.96 -17.20
CA VAL A 244 11.66 11.85 -18.54
C VAL A 244 11.09 13.21 -18.90
N THR A 245 11.60 13.84 -19.95
CA THR A 245 11.20 15.17 -20.40
C THR A 245 10.18 15.13 -21.54
N ALA A 246 10.25 14.11 -22.39
CA ALA A 246 9.29 13.88 -23.46
C ALA A 246 9.23 12.38 -23.82
N ALA A 247 8.11 11.95 -24.38
CA ALA A 247 7.96 10.64 -24.97
C ALA A 247 7.10 10.78 -26.24
N THR A 248 7.61 10.31 -27.37
CA THR A 248 6.96 10.42 -28.67
C THR A 248 6.85 9.05 -29.31
N TRP A 249 5.67 8.68 -29.76
CA TRP A 249 5.44 7.44 -30.48
C TRP A 249 5.95 7.55 -31.91
N ASP A 250 6.71 6.55 -32.34
CA ASP A 250 7.17 6.37 -33.73
C ASP A 250 6.35 5.26 -34.37
N GLU A 251 5.41 5.66 -35.21
CA GLU A 251 4.51 4.74 -35.94
C GLU A 251 5.25 3.83 -36.92
N GLY A 252 6.32 4.32 -37.54
CA GLY A 252 7.09 3.57 -38.52
C GLY A 252 7.86 2.41 -37.91
N ASN A 253 8.35 2.56 -36.70
CA ASN A 253 9.14 1.56 -35.99
C ASN A 253 8.34 0.87 -34.87
N ALA A 254 7.10 1.27 -34.63
CA ALA A 254 6.26 0.82 -33.51
C ALA A 254 6.99 0.88 -32.15
N THR A 255 7.64 2.02 -31.87
CA THR A 255 8.41 2.26 -30.64
C THR A 255 8.16 3.65 -30.06
N TRP A 256 8.37 3.78 -28.76
CA TRP A 256 8.47 5.05 -28.08
C TRP A 256 9.90 5.58 -28.11
N ASN A 257 10.07 6.83 -28.53
CA ASN A 257 11.30 7.60 -28.35
C ASN A 257 11.15 8.44 -27.09
N VAL A 258 11.97 8.17 -26.06
CA VAL A 258 11.86 8.78 -24.74
C VAL A 258 13.10 9.65 -24.47
N GLU A 259 12.86 10.95 -24.26
CA GLU A 259 13.91 11.91 -23.93
C GLU A 259 14.13 11.96 -22.43
N LEU A 260 15.38 11.92 -22.03
CA LEU A 260 15.83 11.85 -20.65
C LEU A 260 16.77 13.01 -20.33
N ARG A 261 16.66 13.52 -19.10
CA ARG A 261 17.59 14.51 -18.55
C ARG A 261 18.24 13.98 -17.28
N GLY A 262 19.55 13.84 -17.31
CA GLY A 262 20.36 13.44 -16.17
C GLY A 262 20.54 14.53 -15.11
N PRO A 263 21.17 14.20 -13.96
CA PRO A 263 21.34 15.14 -12.83
C PRO A 263 22.25 16.33 -13.17
N ASP A 264 23.15 16.18 -14.12
CA ASP A 264 24.04 17.22 -14.65
C ASP A 264 23.43 18.05 -15.78
N GLY A 265 22.16 17.78 -16.12
CA GLY A 265 21.45 18.40 -17.25
C GLY A 265 21.71 17.72 -18.59
N THR A 266 22.51 16.66 -18.64
CA THR A 266 22.81 15.93 -19.87
C THR A 266 21.52 15.33 -20.45
N ALA A 267 21.25 15.63 -21.71
CA ALA A 267 20.15 15.05 -22.45
C ALA A 267 20.58 13.74 -23.13
N THR A 268 19.78 12.70 -22.96
CA THR A 268 19.93 11.40 -23.61
C THR A 268 18.58 10.92 -24.11
N SER A 269 18.55 9.83 -24.89
CA SER A 269 17.30 9.22 -25.32
C SER A 269 17.35 7.70 -25.19
N ARG A 270 16.18 7.09 -25.08
CA ARG A 270 15.97 5.64 -25.11
C ARG A 270 14.77 5.32 -25.99
N THR A 271 14.79 4.13 -26.57
CA THR A 271 13.63 3.56 -27.26
C THR A 271 13.04 2.44 -26.42
N ALA A 272 11.72 2.26 -26.50
CA ALA A 272 11.00 1.17 -25.87
C ALA A 272 9.80 0.74 -26.71
N ASN A 273 9.43 -0.54 -26.64
CA ASN A 273 8.25 -1.06 -27.34
C ASN A 273 6.96 -0.67 -26.62
N ALA A 274 7.03 -0.56 -25.29
CA ALA A 274 5.91 -0.09 -24.48
C ALA A 274 6.37 0.91 -23.41
N LEU A 275 5.46 1.83 -23.06
CA LEU A 275 5.67 2.85 -22.05
C LEU A 275 4.61 2.71 -20.97
N ILE A 276 5.04 2.59 -19.71
CA ILE A 276 4.14 2.60 -18.55
C ILE A 276 4.34 3.92 -17.81
N SER A 277 3.30 4.74 -17.77
CA SER A 277 3.29 5.99 -17.01
C SER A 277 2.86 5.72 -15.56
N ALA A 278 3.83 5.70 -14.65
CA ALA A 278 3.63 5.52 -13.21
C ALA A 278 3.99 6.80 -12.42
N VAL A 279 3.76 7.96 -13.01
CA VAL A 279 4.17 9.28 -12.50
C VAL A 279 3.40 9.76 -11.27
N GLY A 280 2.31 9.11 -10.91
CA GLY A 280 1.39 9.55 -9.85
C GLY A 280 0.50 10.72 -10.29
N GLN A 281 -0.66 10.84 -9.66
CA GLN A 281 -1.66 11.85 -10.02
C GLN A 281 -1.49 13.18 -9.27
N LEU A 282 -0.75 13.21 -8.16
CA LEU A 282 -0.58 14.39 -7.28
C LEU A 282 0.88 14.81 -7.14
N ASN A 283 1.71 14.56 -8.14
CA ASN A 283 3.15 14.68 -8.05
C ASN A 283 3.68 16.11 -8.27
N ARG A 284 2.92 17.01 -8.91
CA ARG A 284 3.37 18.37 -9.20
C ARG A 284 2.75 19.36 -8.23
N PRO A 285 3.55 20.00 -7.33
CA PRO A 285 3.06 21.04 -6.45
C PRO A 285 2.56 22.24 -7.27
N SER A 286 1.47 22.84 -6.81
CA SER A 286 0.93 24.07 -7.38
C SER A 286 0.86 25.15 -6.32
N THR A 287 1.66 26.19 -6.48
CA THR A 287 1.68 27.33 -5.58
C THR A 287 0.70 28.40 -6.07
N PRO A 288 -0.24 28.87 -5.23
CA PRO A 288 -1.18 29.91 -5.64
C PRO A 288 -0.45 31.21 -5.92
N GLN A 289 -0.90 31.93 -6.96
CA GLN A 289 -0.39 33.26 -7.25
C GLN A 289 -1.14 34.30 -6.37
N ILE A 290 -0.46 34.75 -5.32
CA ILE A 290 -1.03 35.72 -4.37
C ILE A 290 -0.41 37.11 -4.62
N PRO A 291 -1.20 38.14 -4.85
CA PRO A 291 -0.66 39.50 -5.01
C PRO A 291 0.19 39.93 -3.80
N GLY A 292 1.41 40.37 -4.05
CA GLY A 292 2.35 40.78 -3.01
C GLY A 292 3.21 39.65 -2.44
N GLN A 293 3.05 38.41 -2.87
CA GLN A 293 3.85 37.27 -2.39
C GLN A 293 5.37 37.49 -2.51
N ALA A 294 5.82 38.10 -3.61
CA ALA A 294 7.23 38.39 -3.83
C ALA A 294 7.80 39.46 -2.85
N ALA A 295 6.94 40.26 -2.22
CA ALA A 295 7.34 41.22 -1.20
C ALA A 295 7.42 40.62 0.22
N PHE A 296 6.93 39.43 0.42
CA PHE A 296 7.02 38.73 1.70
C PHE A 296 8.47 38.44 2.04
N LYS A 297 8.88 38.76 3.26
CA LYS A 297 10.29 38.63 3.72
C LYS A 297 10.56 37.37 4.53
N GLY A 298 9.51 36.60 4.83
CA GLY A 298 9.65 35.31 5.54
C GLY A 298 9.90 34.16 4.58
N GLU A 299 10.12 32.99 5.14
CA GLU A 299 10.24 31.74 4.38
C GLU A 299 8.89 31.34 3.79
N VAL A 300 8.91 30.91 2.54
CA VAL A 300 7.76 30.37 1.81
C VAL A 300 8.12 29.00 1.26
N MET A 301 7.27 28.00 1.50
CA MET A 301 7.47 26.67 0.99
C MET A 301 6.14 25.97 0.71
N HIS A 302 6.12 25.07 -0.24
CA HIS A 302 5.00 24.16 -0.45
C HIS A 302 5.16 22.91 0.43
N SER A 303 4.06 22.30 0.91
CA SER A 303 4.13 21.08 1.74
C SER A 303 4.90 19.93 1.05
N ALA A 304 4.74 19.76 -0.26
CA ALA A 304 5.48 18.76 -1.03
C ALA A 304 6.99 19.07 -1.21
N GLU A 305 7.40 20.32 -0.94
CA GLU A 305 8.78 20.79 -1.02
C GLU A 305 9.24 21.29 0.36
N TRP A 306 8.91 20.51 1.39
CA TRP A 306 9.18 20.85 2.78
C TRP A 306 10.67 20.97 3.07
N ARG A 307 11.05 22.11 3.63
CA ARG A 307 12.42 22.42 4.04
C ARG A 307 12.62 22.14 5.53
N SER A 308 13.17 20.97 5.82
CA SER A 308 13.45 20.52 7.21
C SER A 308 14.55 21.32 7.90
N ASP A 309 15.32 22.12 7.16
CA ASP A 309 16.34 23.05 7.65
C ASP A 309 15.74 24.35 8.23
N VAL A 310 14.45 24.61 7.97
CA VAL A 310 13.75 25.81 8.46
C VAL A 310 13.05 25.49 9.77
N SER A 311 13.53 26.07 10.87
CA SER A 311 12.86 25.95 12.17
C SER A 311 11.62 26.83 12.26
N LEU A 312 10.52 26.24 12.74
CA LEU A 312 9.25 26.95 13.02
C LEU A 312 9.10 27.38 14.48
N VAL A 313 10.04 26.97 15.35
CA VAL A 313 9.98 27.25 16.78
C VAL A 313 9.95 28.75 17.04
N GLY A 314 8.91 29.19 17.75
CA GLY A 314 8.72 30.61 18.11
C GLY A 314 8.37 31.53 16.94
N LYS A 315 8.10 30.99 15.74
CA LYS A 315 7.72 31.78 14.57
C LYS A 315 6.20 32.04 14.52
N ARG A 316 5.84 33.10 13.80
CA ARG A 316 4.47 33.29 13.31
C ARG A 316 4.33 32.57 11.98
N VAL A 317 3.48 31.57 11.92
CA VAL A 317 3.33 30.70 10.75
C VAL A 317 1.95 30.87 10.14
N ALA A 318 1.87 30.97 8.81
CA ALA A 318 0.63 30.98 8.06
C ALA A 318 0.58 29.73 7.17
N VAL A 319 -0.49 28.95 7.30
CA VAL A 319 -0.78 27.81 6.43
C VAL A 319 -1.95 28.17 5.52
N ILE A 320 -1.75 28.08 4.21
CA ILE A 320 -2.78 28.38 3.21
C ILE A 320 -3.31 27.06 2.68
N GLY A 321 -4.58 26.79 2.95
CA GLY A 321 -5.29 25.58 2.59
C GLY A 321 -5.55 24.68 3.79
N THR A 322 -6.58 23.81 3.63
CA THR A 322 -7.05 22.83 4.62
C THR A 322 -7.30 21.47 3.97
N GLY A 323 -6.58 21.16 2.87
CA GLY A 323 -6.62 19.83 2.25
C GLY A 323 -5.87 18.77 3.08
N ALA A 324 -5.80 17.56 2.59
CA ALA A 324 -5.24 16.40 3.30
C ALA A 324 -3.84 16.67 3.89
N SER A 325 -2.94 17.32 3.15
CA SER A 325 -1.61 17.66 3.67
C SER A 325 -1.66 18.67 4.82
N ALA A 326 -2.48 19.71 4.71
CA ALA A 326 -2.62 20.70 5.79
C ALA A 326 -3.28 20.11 7.03
N PHE A 327 -4.23 19.20 6.86
CA PHE A 327 -4.88 18.46 7.93
C PHE A 327 -3.86 17.71 8.82
N GLN A 328 -2.84 17.14 8.20
CA GLN A 328 -1.75 16.43 8.90
C GLN A 328 -0.69 17.40 9.44
N LEU A 329 -0.37 18.45 8.68
CA LEU A 329 0.69 19.39 8.97
C LEU A 329 0.34 20.34 10.13
N VAL A 330 -0.88 20.90 10.12
CA VAL A 330 -1.31 21.97 11.05
C VAL A 330 -1.16 21.56 12.51
N PRO A 331 -1.57 20.36 12.97
CA PRO A 331 -1.38 19.94 14.36
C PRO A 331 0.09 19.86 14.78
N GLU A 332 0.99 19.49 13.87
CA GLU A 332 2.42 19.41 14.18
C GLU A 332 3.05 20.80 14.24
N VAL A 333 2.72 21.67 13.29
CA VAL A 333 3.19 23.07 13.30
C VAL A 333 2.70 23.83 14.52
N ALA A 334 1.48 23.55 14.98
CA ALA A 334 0.90 24.21 16.16
C ALA A 334 1.70 23.93 17.46
N LYS A 335 2.46 22.83 17.53
CA LYS A 335 3.29 22.50 18.70
C LYS A 335 4.52 23.40 18.83
N GLU A 336 5.01 23.96 17.72
CA GLU A 336 6.28 24.68 17.64
C GLU A 336 6.08 26.19 17.38
N ALA A 337 5.07 26.57 16.64
CA ALA A 337 4.82 27.94 16.27
C ALA A 337 4.39 28.79 17.47
N ALA A 338 4.91 30.01 17.60
CA ALA A 338 4.42 30.98 18.59
C ALA A 338 2.98 31.44 18.26
N GLN A 339 2.66 31.50 16.98
CA GLN A 339 1.32 31.82 16.49
C GLN A 339 1.09 31.15 15.14
N LEU A 340 -0.05 30.49 14.99
CA LEU A 340 -0.44 29.80 13.75
C LEU A 340 -1.72 30.43 13.17
N PHE A 341 -1.68 30.75 11.90
CA PHE A 341 -2.82 31.21 11.13
C PHE A 341 -3.14 30.17 10.04
N VAL A 342 -4.37 29.72 9.97
CA VAL A 342 -4.83 28.79 8.94
C VAL A 342 -5.85 29.49 8.05
N PHE A 343 -5.52 29.62 6.78
CA PHE A 343 -6.38 30.24 5.78
C PHE A 343 -7.14 29.19 4.99
N GLN A 344 -8.45 29.21 5.09
CA GLN A 344 -9.37 28.23 4.52
C GLN A 344 -10.31 28.91 3.53
N ARG A 345 -10.43 28.33 2.33
CA ARG A 345 -11.42 28.76 1.33
C ARG A 345 -12.74 28.01 1.51
N SER A 346 -12.66 26.70 1.67
CA SER A 346 -13.81 25.82 1.83
C SER A 346 -13.64 24.94 3.06
N PRO A 347 -14.68 24.74 3.90
CA PRO A 347 -14.60 23.88 5.05
C PRO A 347 -14.38 22.43 4.62
N VAL A 348 -13.60 21.69 5.41
CA VAL A 348 -13.40 20.24 5.25
C VAL A 348 -14.11 19.51 6.38
N TRP A 349 -14.71 18.37 6.05
CA TRP A 349 -15.24 17.47 7.05
C TRP A 349 -14.08 16.73 7.74
N MET A 350 -14.14 16.68 9.05
CA MET A 350 -13.19 15.97 9.89
C MET A 350 -13.93 14.86 10.64
N LEU A 351 -13.43 13.65 10.52
CA LEU A 351 -13.89 12.53 11.33
C LEU A 351 -12.84 12.21 12.38
N PRO A 352 -13.25 11.81 13.61
CA PRO A 352 -12.31 11.31 14.60
C PRO A 352 -11.52 10.13 14.00
N ASN A 353 -10.21 10.16 14.23
CA ASN A 353 -9.34 9.05 13.88
C ASN A 353 -9.07 8.26 15.17
N PRO A 354 -9.44 6.95 15.25
CA PRO A 354 -9.22 6.12 16.42
C PRO A 354 -7.75 5.88 16.73
#